data_df9ee5e3a174fb5ed4cd11b4630da74f
#
_entry.id   df9ee5e3a174fb5ed4cd11b4630da74f
#
_cell.length_a   1.000
_cell.length_b   1.000
_cell.length_c   1.000
_cell.angle_alpha   90.00
_cell.angle_beta   90.00
_cell.angle_gamma   90.00
#
_symmetry.space_group_name_H-M   'P 1'
#
loop_
_entity.id
_entity.type
_entity.pdbx_description
1 polymer ?
#
loop_
_entity_poly.entity_id
_entity_poly.type
_entity_poly.pdbx_seq_one_letter_code
_entity_poly.pdbx_strand_id
1 'polypeptide(L)'
;MNDEGRSRIPAAEPRRAASPIAGKEPDPSGRTATRSVASGTDRTATRSVALSTAEQALRRLELTIVRRLDGLLQGAYQGLLPGPGSEFGDSRVYVPGEDDIRRMDWAVTARTTVPHVRDLVADRELETWALADLSPSMDFGTADMEKRDLVVAAIGAIGFLAGRIGNRFGTYVLHDEYVHRMPARSGRPALYGLLHSLMEAPRGRAVTDAPDLAEAIEVMASARRRRGLRVIVSDFLDPDPTLDPTLELPWERPIRRLAAHHQVMAVEVIDPRELELPAVGLVNLIDPESGRSRQIQLTPKIRLAYAEAAAAQRAATQTALRRCGVAHLVLRTDRDWVFDIAQFVLRQRRMAYLTHRHPRSGATR
;
A
#
# COMPACT_ATOMS: atom_id res chain seq x y z
N MET A 1 63.66 12.31 -9.59
CA MET A 1 63.84 12.30 -11.07
C MET A 1 62.45 12.09 -11.61
N ASN A 2 61.81 13.20 -11.87
CA ASN A 2 61.07 13.64 -13.05
C ASN A 2 59.77 12.91 -13.30
N ASP A 3 58.64 13.44 -13.67
CA ASP A 3 58.26 14.86 -13.87
C ASP A 3 56.77 14.86 -14.29
N GLU A 4 56.10 15.81 -13.89
CA GLU A 4 54.93 16.54 -14.38
C GLU A 4 54.05 16.02 -15.53
N GLY A 5 52.77 16.18 -15.34
CA GLY A 5 51.73 16.08 -16.40
C GLY A 5 50.39 16.63 -15.97
N ARG A 6 50.30 17.87 -15.52
CA ARG A 6 49.05 18.64 -15.38
C ARG A 6 48.51 19.00 -16.76
N SER A 7 47.26 18.68 -17.07
CA SER A 7 46.54 19.31 -18.17
C SER A 7 45.25 19.95 -17.65
N ARG A 8 45.17 21.23 -17.94
CA ARG A 8 44.14 22.21 -17.56
C ARG A 8 42.89 22.09 -18.42
N ILE A 9 41.78 22.31 -17.79
CA ILE A 9 40.45 22.59 -18.41
C ILE A 9 40.45 24.06 -18.86
N PRO A 10 39.90 24.43 -20.03
CA PRO A 10 39.50 25.80 -20.29
C PRO A 10 37.99 25.98 -20.09
N ALA A 11 37.67 27.04 -19.35
CA ALA A 11 36.37 27.66 -19.22
C ALA A 11 35.94 28.31 -20.54
N ALA A 12 34.69 28.29 -20.88
CA ALA A 12 34.11 29.13 -21.94
C ALA A 12 32.94 29.96 -21.37
N GLU A 13 33.11 31.26 -21.59
CA GLU A 13 32.23 32.36 -21.18
C GLU A 13 30.92 32.46 -21.99
N PRO A 14 29.95 33.28 -21.52
CA PRO A 14 28.62 33.39 -22.07
C PRO A 14 28.54 34.44 -23.20
N ARG A 15 27.75 34.17 -24.24
CA ARG A 15 27.44 35.16 -25.27
C ARG A 15 26.07 35.81 -25.03
N ARG A 16 26.14 37.14 -25.14
CA ARG A 16 25.12 38.18 -24.98
C ARG A 16 24.01 38.15 -26.05
N ALA A 17 22.92 38.75 -25.64
CA ALA A 17 21.71 39.15 -26.32
C ALA A 17 21.95 40.03 -27.59
N ALA A 18 20.99 39.93 -28.54
CA ALA A 18 20.67 41.00 -29.46
C ALA A 18 19.17 40.95 -29.85
N SER A 19 18.45 42.02 -29.51
CA SER A 19 17.20 42.49 -30.12
C SER A 19 17.56 43.70 -30.99
N PRO A 20 16.61 44.38 -31.66
CA PRO A 20 15.45 44.00 -32.51
C PRO A 20 15.48 44.74 -33.85
N ILE A 21 14.66 44.42 -34.80
CA ILE A 21 14.34 45.38 -35.92
C ILE A 21 12.84 45.32 -36.24
N ALA A 22 12.33 46.52 -36.45
CA ALA A 22 10.98 46.99 -36.59
C ALA A 22 10.32 46.76 -37.97
N GLY A 23 8.99 46.74 -37.94
CA GLY A 23 8.18 47.59 -38.83
C GLY A 23 7.71 47.00 -40.13
N LYS A 24 6.39 46.72 -40.20
CA LYS A 24 5.56 47.19 -41.34
C LYS A 24 4.06 47.05 -41.01
N GLU A 25 3.38 48.17 -41.05
CA GLU A 25 1.93 48.33 -40.97
C GLU A 25 1.27 48.21 -42.35
N PRO A 26 -0.08 48.40 -42.53
CA PRO A 26 -1.02 47.32 -42.90
C PRO A 26 -1.64 47.56 -44.29
N ASP A 27 -2.32 46.56 -44.83
CA ASP A 27 -3.20 46.71 -45.98
C ASP A 27 -4.61 46.18 -45.63
N PRO A 28 -5.67 46.99 -45.87
CA PRO A 28 -7.04 46.63 -45.51
C PRO A 28 -7.81 46.14 -46.74
N SER A 29 -8.06 44.85 -46.86
CA SER A 29 -9.11 44.37 -47.77
C SER A 29 -9.87 43.20 -47.14
N GLY A 30 -11.13 43.49 -46.85
CA GLY A 30 -12.03 42.58 -46.20
C GLY A 30 -12.38 41.32 -46.96
N ARG A 31 -12.42 40.22 -46.25
CA ARG A 31 -13.31 39.06 -46.54
C ARG A 31 -13.73 38.43 -45.26
N THR A 32 -15.02 38.46 -45.02
CA THR A 32 -15.77 37.78 -44.01
C THR A 32 -15.47 36.28 -44.08
N ALA A 33 -14.67 35.75 -43.13
CA ALA A 33 -14.55 34.34 -42.90
C ALA A 33 -15.28 34.01 -41.60
N THR A 34 -16.36 33.32 -41.72
CA THR A 34 -17.15 32.71 -40.68
C THR A 34 -16.25 31.89 -39.76
N ARG A 35 -15.99 32.40 -38.59
CA ARG A 35 -15.22 31.72 -37.56
C ARG A 35 -16.13 30.63 -36.95
N SER A 36 -15.96 29.39 -37.39
CA SER A 36 -16.55 28.25 -36.74
C SER A 36 -15.95 28.16 -35.34
N VAL A 37 -16.77 28.48 -34.38
CA VAL A 37 -16.49 28.21 -32.95
C VAL A 37 -16.54 26.70 -32.79
N ALA A 38 -15.42 26.03 -32.97
CA ALA A 38 -15.26 24.64 -32.57
C ALA A 38 -15.17 24.61 -31.06
N SER A 39 -16.24 24.15 -30.53
CA SER A 39 -16.63 23.82 -29.17
C SER A 39 -15.49 23.38 -28.25
N GLY A 40 -15.19 24.23 -27.29
CA GLY A 40 -14.45 23.87 -26.08
C GLY A 40 -15.24 23.01 -25.06
N THR A 41 -16.44 22.54 -25.47
CA THR A 41 -17.37 21.81 -24.57
C THR A 41 -17.12 20.29 -24.50
N ASP A 42 -16.40 19.71 -25.49
CA ASP A 42 -16.30 18.25 -25.59
C ASP A 42 -15.24 17.67 -24.65
N ARG A 43 -14.13 18.38 -24.43
CA ARG A 43 -13.10 17.93 -23.46
C ARG A 43 -13.54 18.02 -21.99
N THR A 44 -14.36 19.00 -21.67
CA THR A 44 -14.87 19.18 -20.29
C THR A 44 -15.98 18.17 -19.96
N ALA A 45 -16.83 17.86 -20.95
CA ALA A 45 -17.88 16.86 -20.80
C ALA A 45 -17.31 15.44 -20.68
N THR A 46 -16.30 15.07 -21.46
CA THR A 46 -15.63 13.78 -21.38
C THR A 46 -14.92 13.61 -20.03
N ARG A 47 -14.29 14.66 -19.52
CA ARG A 47 -13.64 14.65 -18.20
C ARG A 47 -14.64 14.56 -17.05
N SER A 48 -15.78 15.22 -17.14
CA SER A 48 -16.82 15.14 -16.11
C SER A 48 -17.54 13.78 -16.09
N VAL A 49 -17.73 13.15 -17.24
CA VAL A 49 -18.31 11.79 -17.35
C VAL A 49 -17.33 10.76 -16.79
N ALA A 50 -16.03 10.85 -17.12
CA ALA A 50 -15.00 9.97 -16.56
C ALA A 50 -14.88 10.14 -15.04
N LEU A 51 -14.88 11.38 -14.53
CA LEU A 51 -14.88 11.65 -13.10
C LEU A 51 -16.12 11.07 -12.40
N SER A 52 -17.30 11.18 -12.99
CA SER A 52 -18.53 10.59 -12.44
C SER A 52 -18.47 9.05 -12.39
N THR A 53 -17.87 8.43 -13.37
CA THR A 53 -17.70 6.96 -13.43
C THR A 53 -16.73 6.48 -12.34
N ALA A 54 -15.57 7.13 -12.21
CA ALA A 54 -14.61 6.82 -11.15
C ALA A 54 -15.19 7.08 -9.74
N GLU A 55 -15.92 8.19 -9.57
CA GLU A 55 -16.59 8.49 -8.31
C GLU A 55 -17.67 7.46 -7.98
N GLN A 56 -18.42 6.98 -8.96
CA GLN A 56 -19.39 5.90 -8.77
C GLN A 56 -18.70 4.58 -8.40
N ALA A 57 -17.56 4.26 -9.01
CA ALA A 57 -16.78 3.08 -8.66
C ALA A 57 -16.26 3.15 -7.22
N LEU A 58 -15.73 4.31 -6.80
CA LEU A 58 -15.31 4.54 -5.43
C LEU A 58 -16.45 4.45 -4.41
N ARG A 59 -17.61 4.99 -4.73
CA ARG A 59 -18.79 4.85 -3.87
C ARG A 59 -19.28 3.41 -3.77
N ARG A 60 -19.24 2.65 -4.88
CA ARG A 60 -19.54 1.21 -4.86
C ARG A 60 -18.54 0.45 -4.00
N LEU A 61 -17.24 0.74 -4.15
CA LEU A 61 -16.19 0.15 -3.35
C LEU A 61 -16.41 0.45 -1.86
N GLU A 62 -16.67 1.70 -1.49
CA GLU A 62 -16.98 2.09 -0.12
C GLU A 62 -18.20 1.35 0.44
N LEU A 63 -19.30 1.33 -0.31
CA LEU A 63 -20.51 0.64 0.14
C LEU A 63 -20.27 -0.86 0.33
N THR A 64 -19.50 -1.47 -0.56
CA THR A 64 -19.11 -2.88 -0.44
C THR A 64 -18.28 -3.10 0.82
N ILE A 65 -17.25 -2.29 1.03
CA ILE A 65 -16.37 -2.37 2.21
C ILE A 65 -17.18 -2.13 3.49
N VAL A 66 -17.85 -0.98 3.58
CA VAL A 66 -18.54 -0.57 4.81
C VAL A 66 -19.64 -1.56 5.17
N ARG A 67 -20.56 -1.88 4.25
CA ARG A 67 -21.69 -2.77 4.55
C ARG A 67 -21.25 -4.18 4.90
N ARG A 68 -20.29 -4.72 4.14
CA ARG A 68 -19.84 -6.11 4.35
C ARG A 68 -18.93 -6.23 5.56
N LEU A 69 -17.99 -5.28 5.77
CA LEU A 69 -17.14 -5.28 6.96
C LEU A 69 -17.95 -5.00 8.21
N ASP A 70 -18.91 -4.07 8.19
CA ASP A 70 -19.83 -3.81 9.31
C ASP A 70 -20.58 -5.06 9.72
N GLY A 71 -21.15 -5.78 8.74
CA GLY A 71 -21.84 -7.03 8.99
C GLY A 71 -20.94 -8.13 9.56
N LEU A 72 -19.72 -8.25 9.05
CA LEU A 72 -18.77 -9.28 9.48
C LEU A 72 -18.09 -8.96 10.82
N LEU A 73 -17.81 -7.68 11.09
CA LEU A 73 -17.13 -7.24 12.30
C LEU A 73 -18.09 -6.89 13.45
N GLN A 74 -19.40 -6.89 13.21
CA GLN A 74 -20.46 -6.66 14.22
C GLN A 74 -20.22 -5.42 15.12
N GLY A 75 -19.80 -4.31 14.51
CA GLY A 75 -19.53 -3.06 15.24
C GLY A 75 -18.23 -3.01 16.05
N ALA A 76 -17.43 -4.06 16.04
CA ALA A 76 -16.15 -4.11 16.74
C ALA A 76 -15.05 -3.41 15.92
N TYR A 77 -15.03 -2.07 15.90
CA TYR A 77 -14.04 -1.27 15.13
C TYR A 77 -12.93 -0.71 16.02
N GLN A 78 -12.11 -1.55 16.58
CA GLN A 78 -10.98 -1.13 17.38
C GLN A 78 -9.65 -1.37 16.66
N GLY A 79 -9.39 -0.64 15.57
CA GLY A 79 -8.13 -0.72 14.83
C GLY A 79 -7.91 -2.00 14.02
N LEU A 80 -7.09 -1.92 12.98
CA LEU A 80 -6.70 -3.04 12.12
C LEU A 80 -5.78 -4.03 12.83
N LEU A 81 -4.86 -3.51 13.61
CA LEU A 81 -3.98 -4.28 14.48
C LEU A 81 -4.09 -3.72 15.90
N PRO A 82 -4.18 -4.58 16.92
CA PRO A 82 -4.12 -4.15 18.29
C PRO A 82 -2.75 -3.53 18.57
N GLY A 83 -2.74 -2.26 18.96
CA GLY A 83 -1.53 -1.53 19.33
C GLY A 83 -1.54 -1.14 20.81
N PRO A 84 -0.38 -0.90 21.41
CA PRO A 84 -0.32 -0.27 22.71
C PRO A 84 -0.79 1.19 22.54
N GLY A 85 -2.06 1.42 22.80
CA GLY A 85 -2.55 2.74 23.13
C GLY A 85 -3.35 3.52 22.10
N SER A 86 -4.55 3.08 21.76
CA SER A 86 -5.56 3.96 21.18
C SER A 86 -6.97 3.44 21.43
N GLU A 87 -7.34 3.28 22.69
CA GLU A 87 -8.74 3.33 23.09
C GLU A 87 -8.86 3.42 24.59
N PHE A 88 -10.03 3.90 25.03
CA PHE A 88 -10.43 3.89 26.42
C PHE A 88 -9.99 2.56 27.02
N GLY A 89 -8.89 2.59 27.75
CA GLY A 89 -8.34 1.42 28.39
C GLY A 89 -9.45 0.76 29.17
N ASP A 90 -9.51 -0.55 29.12
CA ASP A 90 -10.36 -1.29 30.01
C ASP A 90 -10.14 -0.75 31.42
N SER A 91 -11.24 -0.46 32.12
CA SER A 91 -11.15 -0.02 33.50
C SER A 91 -10.50 -1.14 34.29
N ARG A 92 -9.28 -0.94 34.76
CA ARG A 92 -8.58 -1.89 35.62
C ARG A 92 -8.80 -1.57 37.10
N VAL A 93 -8.57 -2.53 37.93
CA VAL A 93 -8.65 -2.34 39.39
C VAL A 93 -7.64 -1.26 39.81
N TYR A 94 -8.11 -0.30 40.57
CA TYR A 94 -7.31 0.79 41.14
C TYR A 94 -6.27 0.23 42.14
N VAL A 95 -5.02 0.61 42.00
CA VAL A 95 -3.92 0.27 42.88
C VAL A 95 -3.53 1.50 43.71
N PRO A 96 -3.76 1.52 45.04
CA PRO A 96 -3.39 2.65 45.87
C PRO A 96 -1.87 2.92 45.83
N GLY A 97 -1.50 4.18 45.60
CA GLY A 97 -0.09 4.59 45.53
C GLY A 97 0.53 4.57 44.11
N GLU A 98 -0.09 3.88 43.16
CA GLU A 98 0.35 3.85 41.77
C GLU A 98 -0.58 4.66 40.86
N ASP A 99 -1.86 4.67 41.18
CA ASP A 99 -2.89 5.26 40.36
C ASP A 99 -3.43 6.61 40.89
N ASP A 100 -3.73 7.54 39.98
CA ASP A 100 -4.35 8.80 40.35
C ASP A 100 -5.86 8.60 40.54
N ILE A 101 -6.37 8.89 41.75
CA ILE A 101 -7.78 8.80 42.12
C ILE A 101 -8.71 9.64 41.25
N ARG A 102 -8.17 10.69 40.58
CA ARG A 102 -8.92 11.54 39.65
C ARG A 102 -9.33 10.82 38.36
N ARG A 103 -8.71 9.67 38.10
CA ARG A 103 -8.97 8.84 36.93
C ARG A 103 -9.93 7.68 37.21
N MET A 104 -10.59 7.70 38.37
CA MET A 104 -11.50 6.63 38.75
C MET A 104 -12.69 6.51 37.82
N ASP A 105 -12.98 5.29 37.36
CA ASP A 105 -14.18 4.96 36.60
C ASP A 105 -15.34 4.68 37.56
N TRP A 106 -16.06 5.72 37.90
CA TRP A 106 -17.17 5.62 38.84
C TRP A 106 -18.29 4.71 38.35
N ALA A 107 -18.49 4.59 37.00
CA ALA A 107 -19.55 3.74 36.44
C ALA A 107 -19.21 2.23 36.58
N VAL A 108 -17.96 1.86 36.36
CA VAL A 108 -17.50 0.48 36.56
C VAL A 108 -17.36 0.17 38.06
N THR A 109 -16.81 1.08 38.85
CA THR A 109 -16.69 0.97 40.31
C THR A 109 -18.06 0.74 40.96
N ALA A 110 -19.09 1.49 40.56
CA ALA A 110 -20.45 1.32 41.10
C ALA A 110 -21.08 -0.05 40.75
N ARG A 111 -20.71 -0.65 39.62
CA ARG A 111 -21.23 -1.98 39.20
C ARG A 111 -20.49 -3.14 39.82
N THR A 112 -19.19 -2.98 40.03
CA THR A 112 -18.32 -4.07 40.52
C THR A 112 -18.06 -4.01 41.99
N THR A 113 -18.40 -2.89 42.66
CA THR A 113 -18.08 -2.58 44.06
C THR A 113 -16.58 -2.56 44.38
N VAL A 114 -15.73 -2.67 43.36
CA VAL A 114 -14.28 -2.58 43.47
C VAL A 114 -13.83 -1.31 42.71
N PRO A 115 -12.95 -0.48 43.31
CA PRO A 115 -12.44 0.71 42.65
C PRO A 115 -11.73 0.37 41.34
N HIS A 116 -12.16 1.03 40.26
CA HIS A 116 -11.55 0.90 38.93
C HIS A 116 -11.05 2.24 38.47
N VAL A 117 -9.91 2.27 37.82
CA VAL A 117 -9.30 3.44 37.16
C VAL A 117 -9.31 3.29 35.65
N ARG A 118 -9.58 4.40 34.96
CA ARG A 118 -9.44 4.47 33.51
C ARG A 118 -7.98 4.72 33.17
N ASP A 119 -7.38 3.82 32.40
CA ASP A 119 -6.11 4.12 31.74
C ASP A 119 -6.35 5.19 30.67
N LEU A 120 -5.84 6.41 30.91
CA LEU A 120 -5.78 7.43 29.86
C LEU A 120 -4.69 7.02 28.87
N VAL A 121 -5.13 6.40 27.81
CA VAL A 121 -4.30 6.24 26.65
C VAL A 121 -4.27 7.61 25.96
N ALA A 122 -3.08 8.19 25.89
CA ALA A 122 -2.88 9.46 25.21
C ALA A 122 -3.45 9.34 23.78
N ASP A 123 -4.38 10.24 23.45
CA ASP A 123 -5.01 10.40 22.15
C ASP A 123 -3.92 10.86 21.14
N ARG A 124 -3.11 9.90 20.67
CA ARG A 124 -2.13 10.14 19.62
C ARG A 124 -2.78 9.74 18.33
N GLU A 125 -3.12 10.73 17.52
CA GLU A 125 -3.43 10.50 16.11
C GLU A 125 -2.37 9.56 15.52
N LEU A 126 -2.75 8.31 15.31
CA LEU A 126 -1.86 7.35 14.67
C LEU A 126 -1.86 7.62 13.17
N GLU A 127 -0.67 7.77 12.60
CA GLU A 127 -0.54 7.86 11.15
C GLU A 127 -0.47 6.45 10.56
N THR A 128 -1.40 6.15 9.67
CA THR A 128 -1.35 4.95 8.84
C THR A 128 -0.75 5.30 7.48
N TRP A 129 0.27 4.56 7.08
CA TRP A 129 0.89 4.69 5.77
C TRP A 129 0.86 3.35 5.06
N ALA A 130 0.38 3.35 3.82
CA ALA A 130 0.44 2.21 2.95
C ALA A 130 1.56 2.36 1.92
N LEU A 131 2.14 1.26 1.47
CA LEU A 131 2.89 1.15 0.23
C LEU A 131 2.01 0.38 -0.74
N ALA A 132 1.61 1.02 -1.83
CA ALA A 132 0.89 0.43 -2.94
C ALA A 132 1.90 0.04 -4.02
N ASP A 133 2.03 -1.24 -4.24
CA ASP A 133 2.79 -1.75 -5.37
C ASP A 133 1.92 -1.70 -6.64
N LEU A 134 2.34 -0.90 -7.61
CA LEU A 134 1.74 -0.77 -8.93
C LEU A 134 2.79 -1.01 -10.02
N SER A 135 3.80 -1.83 -9.73
CA SER A 135 4.79 -2.32 -10.69
C SER A 135 4.11 -3.13 -11.82
N PRO A 136 4.80 -3.40 -12.93
CA PRO A 136 4.23 -4.11 -14.07
C PRO A 136 3.65 -5.48 -13.73
N SER A 137 4.22 -6.18 -12.74
CA SER A 137 3.70 -7.48 -12.28
C SER A 137 2.29 -7.39 -11.71
N MET A 138 1.90 -6.21 -11.18
CA MET A 138 0.58 -5.98 -10.62
C MET A 138 -0.50 -5.74 -11.69
N ASP A 139 -0.14 -5.42 -12.92
CA ASP A 139 -1.06 -5.27 -14.07
C ASP A 139 -1.46 -6.65 -14.67
N PHE A 140 -1.54 -7.65 -13.81
CA PHE A 140 -1.90 -9.02 -14.16
C PHE A 140 -3.15 -9.47 -13.41
N GLY A 141 -4.00 -10.22 -14.11
CA GLY A 141 -5.21 -10.82 -13.52
C GLY A 141 -5.90 -11.73 -14.50
N THR A 142 -6.30 -12.90 -14.02
CA THR A 142 -6.96 -13.94 -14.82
C THR A 142 -8.31 -14.38 -14.23
N ALA A 143 -8.72 -13.74 -13.14
CA ALA A 143 -9.96 -13.96 -12.43
C ALA A 143 -10.92 -12.76 -12.57
N ASP A 144 -11.75 -12.51 -11.56
CA ASP A 144 -12.76 -11.45 -11.59
C ASP A 144 -12.19 -10.03 -11.56
N MET A 145 -10.94 -9.89 -11.12
CA MET A 145 -10.24 -8.61 -11.02
C MET A 145 -8.73 -8.79 -11.23
N GLU A 146 -8.04 -7.71 -11.62
CA GLU A 146 -6.59 -7.67 -11.69
C GLU A 146 -5.97 -7.51 -10.28
N LYS A 147 -4.70 -7.90 -10.10
CA LYS A 147 -3.98 -7.67 -8.84
C LYS A 147 -3.98 -6.19 -8.45
N ARG A 148 -3.79 -5.31 -9.42
CA ARG A 148 -3.86 -3.86 -9.25
C ARG A 148 -5.18 -3.38 -8.64
N ASP A 149 -6.31 -3.89 -9.13
CA ASP A 149 -7.64 -3.55 -8.57
C ASP A 149 -7.75 -4.00 -7.12
N LEU A 150 -7.19 -5.18 -6.82
CA LEU A 150 -7.16 -5.73 -5.48
C LEU A 150 -6.26 -4.92 -4.53
N VAL A 151 -5.14 -4.35 -5.03
CA VAL A 151 -4.33 -3.39 -4.27
C VAL A 151 -5.15 -2.16 -3.89
N VAL A 152 -5.84 -1.55 -4.87
CA VAL A 152 -6.68 -0.36 -4.62
C VAL A 152 -7.80 -0.70 -3.63
N ALA A 153 -8.44 -1.86 -3.78
CA ALA A 153 -9.49 -2.33 -2.88
C ALA A 153 -8.98 -2.55 -1.45
N ALA A 154 -7.81 -3.18 -1.30
CA ALA A 154 -7.16 -3.41 0.00
C ALA A 154 -6.79 -2.08 0.69
N ILE A 155 -6.18 -1.14 -0.05
CA ILE A 155 -5.86 0.19 0.46
C ILE A 155 -7.12 0.95 0.84
N GLY A 156 -8.18 0.85 0.05
CA GLY A 156 -9.48 1.41 0.36
C GLY A 156 -10.04 0.87 1.67
N ALA A 157 -10.06 -0.45 1.85
CA ALA A 157 -10.54 -1.09 3.06
C ALA A 157 -9.75 -0.65 4.31
N ILE A 158 -8.42 -0.65 4.19
CA ILE A 158 -7.51 -0.23 5.26
C ILE A 158 -7.70 1.26 5.59
N GLY A 159 -7.79 2.10 4.56
CA GLY A 159 -8.02 3.54 4.70
C GLY A 159 -9.36 3.87 5.36
N PHE A 160 -10.43 3.17 4.98
CA PHE A 160 -11.74 3.33 5.62
C PHE A 160 -11.72 2.87 7.08
N LEU A 161 -11.08 1.75 7.39
CA LEU A 161 -10.93 1.27 8.77
C LEU A 161 -10.09 2.24 9.62
N ALA A 162 -8.97 2.73 9.09
CA ALA A 162 -8.14 3.73 9.76
C ALA A 162 -8.86 5.06 9.95
N GLY A 163 -9.59 5.53 8.95
CA GLY A 163 -10.33 6.79 8.98
C GLY A 163 -11.47 6.82 10.01
N ARG A 164 -12.06 5.67 10.36
CA ARG A 164 -13.10 5.58 11.41
C ARG A 164 -12.59 5.95 12.81
N ILE A 165 -11.30 5.76 13.04
CA ILE A 165 -10.64 6.06 14.32
C ILE A 165 -10.03 7.47 14.30
N GLY A 166 -10.31 8.27 13.26
CA GLY A 166 -9.75 9.63 13.13
C GLY A 166 -8.29 9.67 12.67
N ASN A 167 -7.69 8.53 12.32
CA ASN A 167 -6.30 8.46 11.90
C ASN A 167 -6.08 9.15 10.54
N ARG A 168 -4.87 9.71 10.37
CA ARG A 168 -4.41 10.22 9.07
C ARG A 168 -3.93 9.05 8.23
N PHE A 169 -4.29 9.05 6.94
CA PHE A 169 -3.91 8.01 6.00
C PHE A 169 -3.13 8.60 4.82
N GLY A 170 -1.96 8.04 4.53
CA GLY A 170 -1.13 8.40 3.39
C GLY A 170 -0.60 7.15 2.69
N THR A 171 -0.08 7.32 1.47
CA THR A 171 0.38 6.21 0.64
C THR A 171 1.69 6.55 -0.04
N TYR A 172 2.59 5.57 -0.11
CA TYR A 172 3.67 5.48 -1.06
C TYR A 172 3.20 4.60 -2.21
N VAL A 173 3.52 4.98 -3.42
CA VAL A 173 3.18 4.23 -4.63
C VAL A 173 4.47 3.84 -5.30
N LEU A 174 4.74 2.53 -5.37
CA LEU A 174 5.81 1.98 -6.18
C LEU A 174 5.31 1.89 -7.62
N HIS A 175 6.01 2.54 -8.53
CA HIS A 175 5.71 2.57 -9.96
C HIS A 175 7.02 2.52 -10.75
N ASP A 176 6.95 2.38 -12.05
CA ASP A 176 8.06 2.08 -12.98
C ASP A 176 9.35 2.91 -12.77
N GLU A 177 9.21 4.22 -12.52
CA GLU A 177 10.37 5.12 -12.51
C GLU A 177 10.73 5.65 -11.12
N TYR A 178 9.79 5.62 -10.19
CA TYR A 178 9.99 6.22 -8.86
C TYR A 178 8.97 5.79 -7.82
N VAL A 179 9.32 6.00 -6.58
CA VAL A 179 8.39 5.84 -5.45
C VAL A 179 7.71 7.17 -5.16
N HIS A 180 6.43 7.28 -5.55
CA HIS A 180 5.64 8.50 -5.33
C HIS A 180 5.02 8.52 -3.94
N ARG A 181 5.08 9.68 -3.27
CA ARG A 181 4.51 9.86 -1.95
C ARG A 181 3.27 10.74 -1.95
N MET A 182 2.15 10.19 -1.50
CA MET A 182 0.90 10.90 -1.26
C MET A 182 0.78 11.21 0.24
N PRO A 183 0.70 12.50 0.65
CA PRO A 183 0.78 12.89 2.06
C PRO A 183 -0.41 12.37 2.88
N ALA A 184 -0.14 12.02 4.15
CA ALA A 184 -1.19 11.58 5.06
C ALA A 184 -2.15 12.71 5.39
N ARG A 185 -3.43 12.48 5.14
CA ARG A 185 -4.55 13.39 5.42
C ARG A 185 -5.67 12.64 6.13
N SER A 186 -6.51 13.37 6.84
CA SER A 186 -7.70 12.82 7.48
C SER A 186 -8.96 13.10 6.65
N GLY A 187 -9.97 12.28 6.88
CA GLY A 187 -11.30 12.48 6.30
C GLY A 187 -11.50 11.74 4.97
N ARG A 188 -12.78 11.46 4.70
CA ARG A 188 -13.23 10.74 3.49
C ARG A 188 -12.79 11.39 2.17
N PRO A 189 -12.90 12.72 1.98
CA PRO A 189 -12.49 13.33 0.71
C PRO A 189 -11.02 13.11 0.38
N ALA A 190 -10.14 13.10 1.38
CA ALA A 190 -8.72 12.85 1.19
C ALA A 190 -8.45 11.40 0.77
N LEU A 191 -9.13 10.44 1.40
CA LEU A 191 -9.06 9.02 1.02
C LEU A 191 -9.59 8.79 -0.40
N TYR A 192 -10.71 9.41 -0.77
CA TYR A 192 -11.24 9.32 -2.14
C TYR A 192 -10.27 9.87 -3.18
N GLY A 193 -9.67 11.03 -2.92
CA GLY A 193 -8.67 11.61 -3.81
C GLY A 193 -7.45 10.69 -4.00
N LEU A 194 -7.03 10.03 -2.92
CA LEU A 194 -5.94 9.06 -2.95
C LEU A 194 -6.31 7.83 -3.79
N LEU A 195 -7.47 7.20 -3.52
CA LEU A 195 -7.92 6.03 -4.27
C LEU A 195 -8.13 6.33 -5.76
N HIS A 196 -8.69 7.51 -6.06
CA HIS A 196 -8.84 7.97 -7.45
C HIS A 196 -7.47 8.07 -8.15
N SER A 197 -6.46 8.64 -7.48
CA SER A 197 -5.12 8.72 -8.04
C SER A 197 -4.49 7.34 -8.29
N LEU A 198 -4.75 6.35 -7.41
CA LEU A 198 -4.29 4.97 -7.61
C LEU A 198 -5.00 4.29 -8.79
N MET A 199 -6.30 4.50 -8.94
CA MET A 199 -7.08 3.94 -10.05
C MET A 199 -6.69 4.52 -11.41
N GLU A 200 -6.31 5.81 -11.44
CA GLU A 200 -5.89 6.51 -12.67
C GLU A 200 -4.39 6.41 -12.93
N ALA A 201 -3.61 5.80 -12.04
CA ALA A 201 -2.19 5.59 -12.27
C ALA A 201 -1.98 4.80 -13.58
N PRO A 202 -1.07 5.21 -14.45
CA PRO A 202 -0.83 4.51 -15.71
C PRO A 202 -0.46 3.05 -15.44
N ARG A 203 -0.62 2.18 -16.44
CA ARG A 203 -0.13 0.80 -16.36
C ARG A 203 1.39 0.79 -16.35
N GLY A 204 1.94 -0.15 -15.59
CA GLY A 204 3.37 -0.34 -15.46
C GLY A 204 4.03 -0.68 -16.81
N ARG A 205 5.26 -0.25 -16.99
CA ARG A 205 6.09 -0.59 -18.13
C ARG A 205 7.40 -1.16 -17.65
N ALA A 206 7.92 -2.13 -18.38
CA ALA A 206 9.27 -2.60 -18.15
C ALA A 206 10.28 -1.46 -18.34
N VAL A 207 10.90 -1.02 -17.26
CA VAL A 207 11.92 0.04 -17.24
C VAL A 207 13.19 -0.53 -16.65
N THR A 208 14.31 -0.28 -17.31
CA THR A 208 15.63 -0.62 -16.77
C THR A 208 15.92 0.27 -15.56
N ASP A 209 16.42 -0.31 -14.48
CA ASP A 209 16.71 0.39 -13.22
C ASP A 209 15.45 0.96 -12.51
N ALA A 210 14.28 0.33 -12.70
CA ALA A 210 13.10 0.65 -11.91
C ALA A 210 13.35 0.34 -10.42
N PRO A 211 12.81 1.16 -9.48
CA PRO A 211 12.92 0.86 -8.07
C PRO A 211 12.21 -0.45 -7.74
N ASP A 212 12.84 -1.28 -6.92
CA ASP A 212 12.27 -2.52 -6.44
C ASP A 212 11.44 -2.34 -5.15
N LEU A 213 10.81 -3.42 -4.70
CA LEU A 213 10.03 -3.42 -3.46
C LEU A 213 10.89 -3.07 -2.23
N ALA A 214 12.15 -3.53 -2.18
CA ALA A 214 13.06 -3.27 -1.07
C ALA A 214 13.39 -1.79 -0.97
N GLU A 215 13.71 -1.15 -2.09
CA GLU A 215 13.96 0.29 -2.17
C GLU A 215 12.73 1.12 -1.79
N ALA A 216 11.54 0.72 -2.25
CA ALA A 216 10.30 1.39 -1.88
C ALA A 216 10.02 1.33 -0.38
N ILE A 217 10.29 0.19 0.27
CA ILE A 217 10.19 0.04 1.72
C ILE A 217 11.24 0.88 2.44
N GLU A 218 12.48 0.96 1.93
CA GLU A 218 13.53 1.84 2.47
C GLU A 218 13.13 3.32 2.43
N VAL A 219 12.55 3.77 1.31
CA VAL A 219 12.01 5.13 1.18
C VAL A 219 10.94 5.40 2.23
N MET A 220 10.01 4.45 2.43
CA MET A 220 8.99 4.56 3.48
C MET A 220 9.60 4.55 4.89
N ALA A 221 10.64 3.76 5.14
CA ALA A 221 11.32 3.64 6.44
C ALA A 221 12.19 4.86 6.78
N SER A 222 12.77 5.52 5.75
CA SER A 222 13.64 6.70 5.94
C SER A 222 12.88 7.93 6.43
N ALA A 223 11.57 7.99 6.21
CA ALA A 223 10.75 9.10 6.66
C ALA A 223 10.63 9.08 8.19
N ARG A 224 11.33 10.02 8.88
CA ARG A 224 11.22 10.21 10.32
C ARG A 224 9.80 10.63 10.71
N ARG A 225 8.99 9.68 11.18
CA ARG A 225 7.59 9.92 11.48
C ARG A 225 7.18 9.29 12.80
N ARG A 226 6.03 9.77 13.27
CA ARG A 226 5.38 9.24 14.47
C ARG A 226 5.13 7.74 14.31
N ARG A 227 5.18 7.01 15.43
CA ARG A 227 4.78 5.61 15.45
C ARG A 227 3.37 5.46 14.89
N GLY A 228 3.13 4.38 14.18
CA GLY A 228 1.83 4.11 13.56
C GLY A 228 1.86 2.82 12.78
N LEU A 229 0.80 2.58 12.02
CA LEU A 229 0.67 1.40 11.18
C LEU A 229 1.35 1.65 9.82
N ARG A 230 2.10 0.66 9.35
CA ARG A 230 2.68 0.58 8.02
C ARG A 230 2.14 -0.65 7.31
N VAL A 231 1.55 -0.47 6.16
CA VAL A 231 0.97 -1.54 5.36
C VAL A 231 1.71 -1.62 4.04
N ILE A 232 2.17 -2.80 3.68
CA ILE A 232 2.82 -3.06 2.40
C ILE A 232 1.87 -3.96 1.62
N VAL A 233 1.42 -3.51 0.45
CA VAL A 233 0.51 -4.26 -0.44
C VAL A 233 1.25 -4.54 -1.72
N SER A 234 1.67 -5.80 -1.93
CA SER A 234 2.49 -6.27 -3.06
C SER A 234 2.26 -7.76 -3.27
N ASP A 235 2.75 -8.30 -4.38
CA ASP A 235 2.85 -9.75 -4.59
C ASP A 235 4.10 -10.36 -3.93
N PHE A 236 5.03 -9.53 -3.44
CA PHE A 236 6.31 -9.95 -2.85
C PHE A 236 7.16 -10.84 -3.77
N LEU A 237 6.93 -10.75 -5.07
CA LEU A 237 7.76 -11.43 -6.06
C LEU A 237 9.09 -10.68 -6.21
N ASP A 238 10.18 -11.45 -6.26
CA ASP A 238 11.48 -10.90 -6.55
C ASP A 238 11.69 -10.91 -8.07
N PRO A 239 12.14 -9.81 -8.67
CA PRO A 239 12.42 -9.76 -10.11
C PRO A 239 13.60 -10.65 -10.52
N ASP A 240 14.46 -11.04 -9.59
CA ASP A 240 15.58 -11.97 -9.86
C ASP A 240 15.19 -13.42 -9.52
N PRO A 241 14.82 -14.21 -10.55
CA PRO A 241 14.44 -15.61 -10.35
C PRO A 241 15.62 -16.52 -9.97
N THR A 242 16.87 -16.01 -9.95
CA THR A 242 18.07 -16.78 -9.58
C THR A 242 18.34 -16.72 -8.09
N LEU A 243 17.63 -15.87 -7.33
CA LEU A 243 17.78 -15.80 -5.89
C LEU A 243 17.34 -17.13 -5.26
N ASP A 244 18.20 -17.65 -4.40
CA ASP A 244 17.88 -18.81 -3.59
C ASP A 244 16.84 -18.43 -2.53
N PRO A 245 15.61 -18.96 -2.57
CA PRO A 245 14.55 -18.60 -1.63
C PRO A 245 14.85 -19.01 -0.18
N THR A 246 15.93 -19.75 0.06
CA THR A 246 16.40 -20.09 1.41
C THR A 246 17.24 -18.97 2.05
N LEU A 247 17.75 -18.06 1.25
CA LEU A 247 18.50 -16.89 1.69
C LEU A 247 17.57 -15.79 2.20
N GLU A 248 18.17 -14.73 2.70
CA GLU A 248 17.44 -13.52 3.10
C GLU A 248 16.96 -12.79 1.84
N LEU A 249 15.64 -12.59 1.72
CA LEU A 249 15.06 -11.86 0.59
C LEU A 249 15.38 -10.36 0.71
N PRO A 250 15.57 -9.64 -0.42
CA PRO A 250 16.02 -8.23 -0.43
C PRO A 250 15.19 -7.31 0.46
N TRP A 251 13.88 -7.50 0.50
CA TRP A 251 12.93 -6.68 1.27
C TRP A 251 12.85 -7.07 2.78
N GLU A 252 13.43 -8.17 3.24
CA GLU A 252 13.35 -8.58 4.66
C GLU A 252 14.03 -7.58 5.59
N ARG A 253 15.24 -7.13 5.26
CA ARG A 253 15.98 -6.16 6.07
C ARG A 253 15.27 -4.82 6.18
N PRO A 254 14.77 -4.20 5.09
CA PRO A 254 13.91 -3.03 5.15
C PRO A 254 12.68 -3.20 6.02
N ILE A 255 11.96 -4.33 5.88
CA ILE A 255 10.78 -4.63 6.70
C ILE A 255 11.14 -4.72 8.18
N ARG A 256 12.22 -5.41 8.57
CA ARG A 256 12.66 -5.48 9.97
C ARG A 256 13.00 -4.11 10.56
N ARG A 257 13.66 -3.25 9.78
CA ARG A 257 13.92 -1.86 10.19
C ARG A 257 12.63 -1.09 10.42
N LEU A 258 11.66 -1.26 9.56
CA LEU A 258 10.35 -0.63 9.67
C LEU A 258 9.59 -1.16 10.91
N ALA A 259 9.60 -2.47 11.12
CA ALA A 259 8.93 -3.14 12.24
C ALA A 259 9.54 -2.81 13.61
N ALA A 260 10.82 -2.40 13.67
CA ALA A 260 11.44 -1.94 14.91
C ALA A 260 10.78 -0.68 15.49
N HIS A 261 10.15 0.15 14.65
CA HIS A 261 9.59 1.44 15.05
C HIS A 261 8.09 1.56 14.84
N HIS A 262 7.49 0.69 14.03
CA HIS A 262 6.09 0.74 13.61
C HIS A 262 5.44 -0.63 13.73
N GLN A 263 4.12 -0.65 13.78
CA GLN A 263 3.37 -1.86 13.47
C GLN A 263 3.39 -2.06 11.96
N VAL A 264 3.77 -3.25 11.51
CA VAL A 264 3.84 -3.55 10.08
C VAL A 264 2.87 -4.67 9.73
N MET A 265 2.16 -4.48 8.63
CA MET A 265 1.29 -5.47 8.02
C MET A 265 1.68 -5.66 6.56
N ALA A 266 1.96 -6.89 6.18
CA ALA A 266 2.16 -7.29 4.80
C ALA A 266 0.85 -7.85 4.24
N VAL A 267 0.43 -7.33 3.09
CA VAL A 267 -0.73 -7.81 2.31
C VAL A 267 -0.20 -8.38 1.01
N GLU A 268 -0.15 -9.69 0.93
CA GLU A 268 0.28 -10.42 -0.26
C GLU A 268 -0.90 -10.58 -1.22
N VAL A 269 -0.75 -10.08 -2.45
CA VAL A 269 -1.77 -10.15 -3.51
C VAL A 269 -1.37 -11.20 -4.53
N ILE A 270 -2.29 -12.11 -4.86
CA ILE A 270 -2.01 -13.29 -5.67
C ILE A 270 -3.08 -13.50 -6.72
N ASP A 271 -2.65 -13.85 -7.93
CA ASP A 271 -3.54 -14.40 -8.96
C ASP A 271 -3.47 -15.95 -8.98
N PRO A 272 -4.59 -16.66 -9.21
CA PRO A 272 -4.57 -18.13 -9.27
C PRO A 272 -3.64 -18.71 -10.33
N ARG A 273 -3.35 -17.98 -11.41
CA ARG A 273 -2.42 -18.43 -12.46
C ARG A 273 -0.95 -18.32 -12.06
N GLU A 274 -0.64 -17.55 -11.06
CA GLU A 274 0.68 -17.55 -10.43
C GLU A 274 0.93 -18.79 -9.58
N LEU A 275 -0.13 -19.51 -9.23
CA LEU A 275 -0.04 -20.76 -8.47
C LEU A 275 -0.03 -21.99 -9.39
N GLU A 276 -0.90 -21.97 -10.41
CA GLU A 276 -1.11 -23.11 -11.29
C GLU A 276 -1.36 -22.65 -12.72
N LEU A 277 -0.58 -23.20 -13.67
CA LEU A 277 -0.78 -22.95 -15.09
C LEU A 277 -1.95 -23.77 -15.64
N PRO A 278 -2.74 -23.22 -16.58
CA PRO A 278 -3.88 -23.91 -17.17
C PRO A 278 -3.45 -25.02 -18.13
N ALA A 279 -4.33 -25.99 -18.40
CA ALA A 279 -4.10 -27.07 -19.34
C ALA A 279 -4.48 -26.66 -20.79
N VAL A 280 -3.81 -25.65 -21.35
CA VAL A 280 -4.19 -25.05 -22.64
C VAL A 280 -3.17 -25.27 -23.78
N GLY A 281 -2.19 -26.16 -23.61
CA GLY A 281 -1.22 -26.47 -24.66
C GLY A 281 -0.14 -25.39 -24.83
N LEU A 282 -0.04 -24.79 -26.00
CA LEU A 282 0.96 -23.76 -26.30
C LEU A 282 0.53 -22.39 -25.78
N VAL A 283 1.38 -21.74 -25.00
CA VAL A 283 1.14 -20.39 -24.47
C VAL A 283 2.34 -19.48 -24.75
N ASN A 284 2.07 -18.20 -24.90
CA ASN A 284 3.10 -17.18 -24.90
C ASN A 284 3.13 -16.54 -23.50
N LEU A 285 4.20 -16.81 -22.74
CA LEU A 285 4.43 -16.17 -21.45
C LEU A 285 5.22 -14.89 -21.67
N ILE A 286 4.77 -13.83 -21.05
CA ILE A 286 5.42 -12.51 -21.07
C ILE A 286 5.83 -12.22 -19.63
N ASP A 287 7.10 -11.92 -19.42
CA ASP A 287 7.58 -11.39 -18.16
C ASP A 287 7.24 -9.89 -18.10
N PRO A 288 6.41 -9.46 -17.18
CA PRO A 288 5.95 -8.07 -17.11
C PRO A 288 7.08 -7.10 -16.76
N GLU A 289 8.09 -7.53 -15.99
CA GLU A 289 9.17 -6.67 -15.53
C GLU A 289 10.24 -6.45 -16.61
N SER A 290 10.54 -7.46 -17.41
CA SER A 290 11.57 -7.37 -18.48
C SER A 290 10.97 -7.21 -19.87
N GLY A 291 9.67 -7.41 -20.05
CA GLY A 291 8.99 -7.43 -21.36
C GLY A 291 9.38 -8.62 -22.24
N ARG A 292 10.19 -9.57 -21.75
CA ARG A 292 10.62 -10.75 -22.51
C ARG A 292 9.45 -11.70 -22.70
N SER A 293 9.31 -12.23 -23.92
CA SER A 293 8.28 -13.22 -24.23
C SER A 293 8.90 -14.56 -24.63
N ARG A 294 8.24 -15.64 -24.22
CA ARG A 294 8.65 -17.00 -24.56
C ARG A 294 7.43 -17.88 -24.82
N GLN A 295 7.45 -18.59 -25.94
CA GLN A 295 6.46 -19.63 -26.23
C GLN A 295 6.85 -20.92 -25.54
N ILE A 296 5.92 -21.48 -24.78
CA ILE A 296 6.13 -22.71 -24.01
C ILE A 296 4.94 -23.65 -24.22
N GLN A 297 5.23 -24.91 -24.52
CA GLN A 297 4.23 -25.98 -24.53
C GLN A 297 3.98 -26.42 -23.08
N LEU A 298 2.79 -26.14 -22.55
CA LEU A 298 2.38 -26.50 -21.20
C LEU A 298 2.09 -28.01 -21.08
N THR A 299 3.14 -28.82 -20.97
CA THR A 299 2.99 -30.25 -20.67
C THR A 299 2.61 -30.46 -19.21
N PRO A 300 2.01 -31.61 -18.83
CA PRO A 300 1.70 -31.91 -17.43
C PRO A 300 2.93 -31.82 -16.51
N LYS A 301 4.12 -32.22 -17.01
CA LYS A 301 5.39 -32.12 -16.27
C LYS A 301 5.79 -30.66 -15.98
N ILE A 302 5.66 -29.77 -16.97
CA ILE A 302 5.98 -28.34 -16.79
C ILE A 302 5.00 -27.70 -15.83
N ARG A 303 3.72 -28.00 -15.94
CA ARG A 303 2.69 -27.48 -15.04
C ARG A 303 2.93 -27.91 -13.59
N LEU A 304 3.29 -29.17 -13.38
CA LEU A 304 3.61 -29.68 -12.04
C LEU A 304 4.85 -28.96 -11.47
N ALA A 305 5.93 -28.89 -12.24
CA ALA A 305 7.16 -28.23 -11.81
C ALA A 305 6.92 -26.73 -11.49
N TYR A 306 6.09 -26.06 -12.28
CA TYR A 306 5.70 -24.66 -12.00
C TYR A 306 4.93 -24.53 -10.67
N ALA A 307 3.94 -25.40 -10.44
CA ALA A 307 3.15 -25.36 -9.22
C ALA A 307 4.00 -25.65 -7.97
N GLU A 308 4.96 -26.58 -8.07
CA GLU A 308 5.93 -26.88 -7.00
C GLU A 308 6.83 -25.66 -6.73
N ALA A 309 7.37 -25.02 -7.76
CA ALA A 309 8.19 -23.83 -7.63
C ALA A 309 7.40 -22.65 -7.02
N ALA A 310 6.17 -22.40 -7.49
CA ALA A 310 5.30 -21.38 -6.94
C ALA A 310 4.97 -21.64 -5.47
N ALA A 311 4.69 -22.90 -5.10
CA ALA A 311 4.43 -23.27 -3.71
C ALA A 311 5.67 -23.05 -2.81
N ALA A 312 6.87 -23.42 -3.31
CA ALA A 312 8.13 -23.21 -2.59
C ALA A 312 8.42 -21.71 -2.37
N GLN A 313 8.26 -20.89 -3.40
CA GLN A 313 8.44 -19.44 -3.31
C GLN A 313 7.49 -18.79 -2.29
N ARG A 314 6.22 -19.16 -2.31
CA ARG A 314 5.25 -18.68 -1.33
C ARG A 314 5.56 -19.11 0.10
N ALA A 315 6.01 -20.34 0.29
CA ALA A 315 6.45 -20.81 1.60
C ALA A 315 7.67 -20.02 2.10
N ALA A 316 8.59 -19.66 1.21
CA ALA A 316 9.73 -18.80 1.52
C ALA A 316 9.28 -17.38 1.92
N THR A 317 8.42 -16.73 1.13
CA THR A 317 7.82 -15.41 1.45
C THR A 317 7.11 -15.43 2.80
N GLN A 318 6.27 -16.42 3.06
CA GLN A 318 5.57 -16.57 4.34
C GLN A 318 6.55 -16.75 5.51
N THR A 319 7.61 -17.51 5.32
CA THR A 319 8.65 -17.76 6.34
C THR A 319 9.44 -16.48 6.61
N ALA A 320 9.80 -15.75 5.56
CA ALA A 320 10.51 -14.47 5.63
C ALA A 320 9.68 -13.41 6.40
N LEU A 321 8.40 -13.26 6.06
CA LEU A 321 7.49 -12.35 6.77
C LEU A 321 7.31 -12.72 8.26
N ARG A 322 7.26 -14.03 8.58
CA ARG A 322 7.24 -14.50 9.98
C ARG A 322 8.54 -14.14 10.71
N ARG A 323 9.71 -14.31 10.07
CA ARG A 323 11.02 -13.90 10.64
C ARG A 323 11.07 -12.40 10.91
N CYS A 324 10.41 -11.60 10.07
CA CYS A 324 10.28 -10.15 10.28
C CYS A 324 9.31 -9.79 11.41
N GLY A 325 8.53 -10.73 11.94
CA GLY A 325 7.58 -10.49 13.02
C GLY A 325 6.38 -9.63 12.60
N VAL A 326 6.04 -9.61 11.31
CA VAL A 326 4.96 -8.78 10.77
C VAL A 326 3.68 -9.58 10.59
N ALA A 327 2.54 -8.89 10.66
CA ALA A 327 1.25 -9.48 10.38
C ALA A 327 1.12 -9.71 8.87
N HIS A 328 0.72 -10.93 8.48
CA HIS A 328 0.63 -11.32 7.07
C HIS A 328 -0.81 -11.66 6.69
N LEU A 329 -1.35 -10.94 5.71
CA LEU A 329 -2.65 -11.15 5.09
C LEU A 329 -2.43 -11.55 3.63
N VAL A 330 -3.12 -12.60 3.18
CA VAL A 330 -3.11 -13.03 1.78
C VAL A 330 -4.45 -12.71 1.16
N LEU A 331 -4.45 -12.00 0.04
CA LEU A 331 -5.61 -11.70 -0.78
C LEU A 331 -5.45 -12.33 -2.16
N ARG A 332 -6.54 -12.85 -2.72
CA ARG A 332 -6.53 -13.47 -4.05
C ARG A 332 -7.56 -12.82 -4.96
N THR A 333 -7.22 -12.72 -6.26
CA THR A 333 -8.10 -12.13 -7.28
C THR A 333 -9.37 -12.97 -7.54
N ASP A 334 -9.34 -14.28 -7.21
CA ASP A 334 -10.44 -15.23 -7.38
C ASP A 334 -11.27 -15.50 -6.11
N ARG A 335 -11.07 -14.69 -5.05
CA ARG A 335 -11.75 -14.89 -3.77
C ARG A 335 -12.41 -13.64 -3.26
N ASP A 336 -13.25 -13.83 -2.26
CA ASP A 336 -13.90 -12.76 -1.52
C ASP A 336 -12.89 -12.06 -0.58
N TRP A 337 -12.18 -11.09 -1.11
CA TRP A 337 -11.16 -10.33 -0.39
C TRP A 337 -11.72 -9.57 0.83
N VAL A 338 -13.00 -9.16 0.81
CA VAL A 338 -13.64 -8.49 1.97
C VAL A 338 -13.76 -9.45 3.14
N PHE A 339 -14.15 -10.69 2.84
CA PHE A 339 -14.24 -11.77 3.84
C PHE A 339 -12.84 -12.09 4.40
N ASP A 340 -11.81 -12.17 3.55
CA ASP A 340 -10.43 -12.45 3.97
C ASP A 340 -9.89 -11.35 4.89
N ILE A 341 -10.14 -10.07 4.58
CA ILE A 341 -9.78 -8.95 5.45
C ILE A 341 -10.52 -9.04 6.80
N ALA A 342 -11.83 -9.30 6.78
CA ALA A 342 -12.62 -9.41 8.02
C ALA A 342 -12.12 -10.55 8.91
N GLN A 343 -11.88 -11.72 8.33
CA GLN A 343 -11.32 -12.87 9.03
C GLN A 343 -9.94 -12.56 9.63
N PHE A 344 -9.09 -11.86 8.89
CA PHE A 344 -7.79 -11.44 9.36
C PHE A 344 -7.90 -10.51 10.59
N VAL A 345 -8.74 -9.47 10.51
CA VAL A 345 -8.97 -8.53 11.62
C VAL A 345 -9.47 -9.26 12.87
N LEU A 346 -10.43 -10.17 12.70
CA LEU A 346 -10.97 -10.96 13.82
C LEU A 346 -9.90 -11.87 14.46
N ARG A 347 -9.05 -12.49 13.64
CA ARG A 347 -7.94 -13.32 14.13
C ARG A 347 -6.92 -12.49 14.92
N GLN A 348 -6.52 -11.33 14.40
CA GLN A 348 -5.57 -10.44 15.08
C GLN A 348 -6.09 -10.00 16.45
N ARG A 349 -7.38 -9.70 16.56
CA ARG A 349 -8.01 -9.34 17.83
C ARG A 349 -8.02 -10.48 18.84
N ARG A 350 -8.35 -11.69 18.40
CA ARG A 350 -8.31 -12.87 19.29
C ARG A 350 -6.90 -13.09 19.82
N MET A 351 -5.89 -12.96 18.98
CA MET A 351 -4.49 -13.10 19.40
C MET A 351 -4.10 -12.03 20.43
N ALA A 352 -4.46 -10.78 20.21
CA ALA A 352 -4.20 -9.70 21.16
C ALA A 352 -4.89 -9.94 22.50
N TYR A 353 -6.16 -10.33 22.50
CA TYR A 353 -6.90 -10.64 23.73
C TYR A 353 -6.24 -11.77 24.53
N LEU A 354 -5.76 -12.81 23.88
CA LEU A 354 -5.06 -13.92 24.53
C LEU A 354 -3.70 -13.49 25.11
N THR A 355 -2.97 -12.60 24.41
CA THR A 355 -1.66 -12.10 24.87
C THR A 355 -1.80 -11.19 26.09
N HIS A 356 -2.87 -10.41 26.19
CA HIS A 356 -3.16 -9.57 27.35
C HIS A 356 -3.63 -10.37 28.57
N ARG A 357 -4.23 -11.54 28.36
CA ARG A 357 -4.73 -12.40 29.45
C ARG A 357 -3.64 -13.25 30.13
N HIS A 358 -2.50 -13.44 29.46
CA HIS A 358 -1.34 -14.13 30.03
C HIS A 358 -0.10 -13.23 29.90
N PRO A 359 0.09 -12.25 30.83
CA PRO A 359 1.39 -11.63 30.94
C PRO A 359 2.38 -12.75 31.25
N ARG A 360 3.48 -12.82 30.49
CA ARG A 360 4.58 -13.76 30.72
C ARG A 360 5.04 -13.62 32.17
N SER A 361 4.54 -14.49 33.05
CA SER A 361 5.17 -14.75 34.33
C SER A 361 6.48 -15.47 34.05
N GLY A 362 7.58 -14.73 34.08
CA GLY A 362 8.88 -15.37 33.89
C GLY A 362 9.98 -14.40 33.52
N ALA A 363 10.34 -13.56 34.48
CA ALA A 363 11.71 -13.07 34.61
C ALA A 363 11.98 -12.76 36.05
N THR A 364 12.08 -13.85 36.82
CA THR A 364 12.84 -13.83 38.11
C THR A 364 14.17 -14.46 37.75
N ARG A 365 15.18 -13.68 37.54
CA ARG A 365 16.57 -13.75 38.07
C ARG A 365 17.48 -12.82 37.33
#